data_4971abf0d68f8bca51d094b1b4d3b8da
#
_entry.id   4971abf0d68f8bca51d094b1b4d3b8da
#
_cell.length_a   1.000
_cell.length_b   1.000
_cell.length_c   1.000
_cell.angle_alpha   90.00
_cell.angle_beta   90.00
_cell.angle_gamma   90.00
#
_symmetry.space_group_name_H-M   'P 1'
#
loop_
_entity.id
_entity.type
_entity.pdbx_description
1 polymer ?
#
loop_
_entity_poly.entity_id
_entity_poly.type
_entity_poly.pdbx_seq_one_letter_code
_entity_poly.pdbx_strand_id
1 'polypeptide(L)'
;NGNDQYNAYRDLKTASERLFERKIRIQLDNGKELLTRFVQSVIFDPDAGAVNIRFATDIYPYLSELEKNFTKYRLANIVQLTSVYAVRLYELLICWLGQGLHNKEFDIDEFRRLMGVDDKYSQIGELKKRVIDPAMEQINEFTDHEIRVSYRKVGRTFRFIRFSFNVKDREKPKAIETTTKPSKRSKTQNRPLSEPFRDPNTLDLFTGSMDNEK
;
A
#
# COMPACT_ATOMS: atom_id res chain seq x y z
N ASN A 1 -7.37 -12.22 -21.65
CA ASN A 1 -6.37 -12.44 -22.68
C ASN A 1 -5.15 -13.10 -22.03
N GLY A 2 -4.71 -14.31 -22.56
CA GLY A 2 -3.64 -15.10 -21.93
C GLY A 2 -2.28 -14.38 -21.82
N ASN A 3 -2.02 -13.40 -22.68
CA ASN A 3 -0.79 -12.58 -22.64
C ASN A 3 -0.72 -11.65 -21.41
N ASP A 4 -1.85 -11.15 -20.94
CA ASP A 4 -1.88 -10.23 -19.80
C ASP A 4 -1.60 -10.95 -18.47
N GLN A 5 -2.12 -12.18 -18.32
CA GLN A 5 -1.85 -13.02 -17.15
C GLN A 5 -0.38 -13.46 -17.10
N TYR A 6 0.19 -13.83 -18.22
CA TYR A 6 1.61 -14.20 -18.32
C TYR A 6 2.53 -13.03 -17.95
N ASN A 7 2.24 -11.83 -18.44
CA ASN A 7 2.99 -10.64 -18.13
C ASN A 7 2.86 -10.27 -16.64
N ALA A 8 1.65 -10.34 -16.07
CA ALA A 8 1.41 -10.07 -14.66
C ALA A 8 2.18 -11.04 -13.74
N TYR A 9 2.20 -12.34 -14.06
CA TYR A 9 2.97 -13.33 -13.29
C TYR A 9 4.48 -13.08 -13.38
N ARG A 10 5.00 -12.78 -14.56
CA ARG A 10 6.42 -12.43 -14.75
C ARG A 10 6.82 -11.19 -13.94
N ASP A 11 5.97 -10.18 -13.93
CA ASP A 11 6.22 -8.95 -13.20
C ASP A 11 6.15 -9.18 -11.69
N LEU A 12 5.19 -10.00 -11.22
CA LEU A 12 5.09 -10.45 -9.83
C LEU A 12 6.32 -11.24 -9.40
N LYS A 13 6.81 -12.16 -10.24
CA LYS A 13 8.04 -12.91 -10.00
C LYS A 13 9.23 -11.98 -9.84
N THR A 14 9.42 -11.07 -10.79
CA THR A 14 10.52 -10.09 -10.75
C THR A 14 10.46 -9.19 -9.51
N ALA A 15 9.27 -8.74 -9.13
CA ALA A 15 9.07 -7.93 -7.92
C ALA A 15 9.42 -8.72 -6.65
N SER A 16 9.02 -9.99 -6.60
CA SER A 16 9.29 -10.87 -5.46
C SER A 16 10.77 -11.18 -5.31
N GLU A 17 11.50 -11.40 -6.42
CA GLU A 17 12.95 -11.57 -6.44
C GLU A 17 13.68 -10.31 -5.91
N ARG A 18 13.25 -9.13 -6.37
CA ARG A 18 13.80 -7.86 -5.88
C ARG A 18 13.54 -7.65 -4.38
N LEU A 19 12.37 -8.04 -3.90
CA LEU A 19 12.04 -7.97 -2.48
C LEU A 19 12.89 -8.94 -1.65
N PHE A 20 13.11 -10.17 -2.16
CA PHE A 20 13.94 -11.18 -1.52
C PHE A 20 15.41 -10.73 -1.41
N GLU A 21 15.94 -10.04 -2.41
CA GLU A 21 17.32 -9.53 -2.39
C GLU A 21 17.50 -8.29 -1.48
N ARG A 22 16.41 -7.67 -1.04
CA ARG A 22 16.45 -6.44 -0.26
C ARG A 22 16.94 -6.69 1.17
N LYS A 23 18.11 -6.16 1.48
CA LYS A 23 18.70 -6.19 2.85
C LYS A 23 18.18 -5.01 3.66
N ILE A 24 18.00 -5.23 4.96
CA ILE A 24 17.60 -4.23 5.94
C ILE A 24 18.64 -4.17 7.04
N ARG A 25 18.94 -2.96 7.49
CA ARG A 25 19.77 -2.69 8.66
C ARG A 25 18.91 -2.08 9.74
N ILE A 26 18.92 -2.68 10.92
CA ILE A 26 18.14 -2.27 12.07
C ILE A 26 19.11 -1.99 13.20
N GLN A 27 19.07 -0.76 13.75
CA GLN A 27 19.79 -0.43 14.97
C GLN A 27 19.02 -0.98 16.17
N LEU A 28 19.68 -1.80 16.97
CA LEU A 28 19.11 -2.37 18.18
C LEU A 28 19.41 -1.46 19.38
N ASP A 29 18.54 -1.51 20.41
CA ASP A 29 18.64 -0.67 21.63
C ASP A 29 19.97 -0.84 22.38
N ASN A 30 20.65 -1.97 22.19
CA ASN A 30 21.97 -2.27 22.78
C ASN A 30 23.17 -1.73 21.97
N GLY A 31 22.89 -0.87 20.97
CA GLY A 31 23.90 -0.28 20.10
C GLY A 31 24.46 -1.23 19.02
N LYS A 32 23.91 -2.45 18.89
CA LYS A 32 24.29 -3.40 17.85
C LYS A 32 23.47 -3.17 16.58
N GLU A 33 24.01 -3.57 15.45
CA GLU A 33 23.30 -3.55 14.15
C GLU A 33 22.90 -4.98 13.77
N LEU A 34 21.60 -5.15 13.44
CA LEU A 34 21.06 -6.35 12.82
C LEU A 34 20.99 -6.15 11.31
N LEU A 35 21.67 -7.00 10.55
CA LEU A 35 21.51 -7.08 9.10
C LEU A 35 20.62 -8.28 8.76
N THR A 36 19.47 -8.02 8.22
CA THR A 36 18.49 -9.05 7.84
C THR A 36 17.84 -8.75 6.47
N ARG A 37 16.82 -9.51 6.11
CA ARG A 37 15.99 -9.31 4.90
C ARG A 37 14.51 -9.25 5.30
N PHE A 38 13.65 -8.67 4.47
CA PHE A 38 12.20 -8.74 4.69
C PHE A 38 11.67 -10.17 4.50
N VAL A 39 12.20 -10.87 3.48
CA VAL A 39 11.70 -12.15 3.01
C VAL A 39 12.74 -13.23 3.27
N GLN A 40 12.33 -14.31 3.93
CA GLN A 40 13.14 -15.50 4.18
C GLN A 40 13.14 -16.43 2.98
N SER A 41 11.98 -16.62 2.33
CA SER A 41 11.84 -17.47 1.16
C SER A 41 10.70 -17.02 0.26
N VAL A 42 10.83 -17.33 -1.03
CA VAL A 42 9.82 -17.12 -2.06
C VAL A 42 9.60 -18.43 -2.78
N ILE A 43 8.33 -18.85 -2.92
CA ILE A 43 7.93 -20.03 -3.69
C ILE A 43 7.12 -19.52 -4.90
N PHE A 44 7.54 -19.89 -6.07
CA PHE A 44 6.87 -19.56 -7.31
C PHE A 44 5.99 -20.74 -7.76
N ASP A 45 4.71 -20.47 -8.00
CA ASP A 45 3.74 -21.43 -8.53
C ASP A 45 3.27 -20.93 -9.92
N PRO A 46 3.90 -21.39 -11.00
CA PRO A 46 3.53 -20.96 -12.34
C PRO A 46 2.16 -21.50 -12.76
N ASP A 47 1.74 -22.66 -12.26
CA ASP A 47 0.47 -23.29 -12.62
C ASP A 47 -0.71 -22.54 -11.99
N ALA A 48 -0.56 -22.08 -10.76
CA ALA A 48 -1.54 -21.23 -10.09
C ALA A 48 -1.39 -19.74 -10.45
N GLY A 49 -0.31 -19.33 -11.12
CA GLY A 49 0.02 -17.92 -11.35
C GLY A 49 0.28 -17.16 -10.05
N ALA A 50 0.79 -17.83 -9.03
CA ALA A 50 0.90 -17.31 -7.66
C ALA A 50 2.36 -17.28 -7.16
N VAL A 51 2.60 -16.41 -6.18
CA VAL A 51 3.85 -16.33 -5.45
C VAL A 51 3.56 -16.38 -3.96
N ASN A 52 4.18 -17.30 -3.23
CA ASN A 52 4.09 -17.42 -1.79
C ASN A 52 5.34 -16.83 -1.15
N ILE A 53 5.16 -15.88 -0.24
CA ILE A 53 6.25 -15.17 0.43
C ILE A 53 6.22 -15.51 1.92
N ARG A 54 7.37 -15.92 2.46
CA ARG A 54 7.58 -16.08 3.90
C ARG A 54 8.48 -14.94 4.39
N PHE A 55 7.99 -14.17 5.37
CA PHE A 55 8.77 -13.10 5.99
C PHE A 55 9.88 -13.68 6.88
N ALA A 56 10.98 -12.95 7.02
CA ALA A 56 12.06 -13.34 7.93
C ALA A 56 11.59 -13.21 9.40
N THR A 57 12.02 -14.17 10.23
CA THR A 57 11.63 -14.22 11.66
C THR A 57 12.00 -12.94 12.40
N ASP A 58 13.16 -12.36 12.10
CA ASP A 58 13.65 -11.13 12.72
C ASP A 58 12.77 -9.90 12.43
N ILE A 59 11.91 -9.97 11.42
CA ILE A 59 11.01 -8.86 11.03
C ILE A 59 9.66 -8.95 11.76
N TYR A 60 9.26 -10.10 12.30
CA TYR A 60 7.97 -10.24 12.97
C TYR A 60 7.73 -9.26 14.12
N PRO A 61 8.69 -8.96 15.03
CA PRO A 61 8.45 -7.97 16.07
C PRO A 61 8.06 -6.61 15.51
N TYR A 62 8.72 -6.18 14.42
CA TYR A 62 8.44 -4.89 13.78
C TYR A 62 7.12 -4.90 13.01
N LEU A 63 6.71 -6.05 12.46
CA LEU A 63 5.39 -6.19 11.81
C LEU A 63 4.25 -6.22 12.82
N SER A 64 4.43 -6.86 13.98
CA SER A 64 3.40 -6.94 15.02
C SER A 64 3.19 -5.62 15.77
N GLU A 65 4.23 -4.82 15.95
CA GLU A 65 4.09 -3.46 16.50
C GLU A 65 3.33 -2.52 15.56
N LEU A 66 3.38 -2.77 14.25
CA LEU A 66 2.60 -2.03 13.26
C LEU A 66 1.10 -2.26 13.39
N GLU A 67 0.62 -3.35 14.01
CA GLU A 67 -0.82 -3.59 14.18
C GLU A 67 -1.53 -2.47 14.97
N LYS A 68 -0.85 -1.83 15.91
CA LYS A 68 -1.41 -0.72 16.71
C LYS A 68 -1.49 0.60 15.94
N ASN A 69 -0.65 0.78 14.92
CA ASN A 69 -0.52 2.03 14.15
C ASN A 69 -0.70 1.80 12.64
N PHE A 70 -1.38 0.73 12.26
CA PHE A 70 -1.51 0.33 10.86
C PHE A 70 -2.52 1.19 10.11
N THR A 71 -2.06 1.85 9.07
CA THR A 71 -2.91 2.57 8.14
C THR A 71 -3.45 1.61 7.08
N LYS A 72 -4.76 1.30 7.14
CA LYS A 72 -5.42 0.43 6.17
C LYS A 72 -5.94 1.26 4.99
N TYR A 73 -5.61 0.85 3.79
CA TYR A 73 -6.21 1.38 2.57
C TYR A 73 -6.55 0.26 1.58
N ARG A 74 -7.47 0.55 0.66
CA ARG A 74 -7.87 -0.44 -0.34
C ARG A 74 -6.80 -0.54 -1.41
N LEU A 75 -6.34 -1.75 -1.70
CA LEU A 75 -5.40 -2.01 -2.79
C LEU A 75 -5.91 -1.45 -4.12
N ALA A 76 -7.22 -1.51 -4.36
CA ALA A 76 -7.85 -0.97 -5.55
C ALA A 76 -7.56 0.53 -5.79
N ASN A 77 -7.30 1.31 -4.72
CA ASN A 77 -6.98 2.73 -4.84
C ASN A 77 -5.55 2.99 -5.32
N ILE A 78 -4.63 2.04 -5.12
CA ILE A 78 -3.22 2.23 -5.51
C ILE A 78 -2.84 1.51 -6.81
N VAL A 79 -3.59 0.48 -7.21
CA VAL A 79 -3.30 -0.29 -8.44
C VAL A 79 -3.28 0.58 -9.70
N GLN A 80 -4.07 1.65 -9.71
CA GLN A 80 -4.14 2.59 -10.83
C GLN A 80 -3.10 3.72 -10.76
N LEU A 81 -2.40 3.86 -9.63
CA LEU A 81 -1.34 4.85 -9.47
C LEU A 81 -0.05 4.32 -10.11
N THR A 82 0.32 4.89 -11.25
CA THR A 82 1.52 4.47 -12.00
C THR A 82 2.80 5.15 -11.51
N SER A 83 2.67 6.30 -10.86
CA SER A 83 3.80 7.05 -10.30
C SER A 83 4.15 6.56 -8.90
N VAL A 84 5.42 6.22 -8.67
CA VAL A 84 5.96 5.93 -7.32
C VAL A 84 5.69 7.09 -6.34
N TYR A 85 5.74 8.32 -6.83
CA TYR A 85 5.45 9.50 -6.02
C TYR A 85 3.96 9.62 -5.67
N ALA A 86 3.06 9.20 -6.57
CA ALA A 86 1.63 9.16 -6.29
C ALA A 86 1.31 8.12 -5.20
N VAL A 87 1.87 6.92 -5.29
CA VAL A 87 1.73 5.88 -4.27
C VAL A 87 2.25 6.40 -2.92
N ARG A 88 3.48 6.94 -2.89
CA ARG A 88 4.10 7.44 -1.68
C ARG A 88 3.30 8.57 -1.02
N LEU A 89 2.86 9.55 -1.81
CA LEU A 89 2.04 10.66 -1.31
C LEU A 89 0.69 10.16 -0.80
N TYR A 90 0.06 9.23 -1.50
CA TYR A 90 -1.20 8.62 -1.08
C TYR A 90 -1.06 7.91 0.28
N GLU A 91 -0.02 7.11 0.48
CA GLU A 91 0.26 6.43 1.76
C GLU A 91 0.42 7.43 2.91
N LEU A 92 1.15 8.53 2.69
CA LEU A 92 1.28 9.62 3.67
C LEU A 92 -0.07 10.26 4.00
N LEU A 93 -0.90 10.54 2.98
CA LEU A 93 -2.23 11.12 3.17
C LEU A 93 -3.12 10.23 4.02
N ILE A 94 -3.17 8.93 3.73
CA ILE A 94 -4.00 7.99 4.48
C ILE A 94 -3.51 7.86 5.93
N CYS A 95 -2.20 7.88 6.15
CA CYS A 95 -1.64 7.90 7.50
C CYS A 95 -2.11 9.13 8.30
N TRP A 96 -2.11 10.31 7.69
CA TRP A 96 -2.56 11.55 8.36
C TRP A 96 -4.07 11.56 8.58
N LEU A 97 -4.87 11.10 7.61
CA LEU A 97 -6.31 10.93 7.79
C LEU A 97 -6.64 9.97 8.93
N GLY A 98 -5.89 8.87 9.08
CA GLY A 98 -6.01 7.95 10.20
C GLY A 98 -5.74 8.60 11.56
N GLN A 99 -4.95 9.68 11.58
CA GLN A 99 -4.69 10.52 12.75
C GLN A 99 -5.71 11.67 12.92
N GLY A 100 -6.74 11.74 12.09
CA GLY A 100 -7.75 12.81 12.08
C GLY A 100 -7.25 14.13 11.49
N LEU A 101 -6.14 14.12 10.77
CA LEU A 101 -5.58 15.31 10.14
C LEU A 101 -6.13 15.43 8.70
N HIS A 102 -6.67 16.60 8.37
CA HIS A 102 -7.14 16.96 7.03
C HIS A 102 -6.24 17.99 6.33
N ASN A 103 -5.24 18.48 7.05
CA ASN A 103 -4.25 19.42 6.56
C ASN A 103 -2.88 19.08 7.16
N LYS A 104 -1.83 19.17 6.36
CA LYS A 104 -0.46 19.02 6.83
C LYS A 104 0.46 19.99 6.10
N GLU A 105 1.25 20.75 6.85
CA GLU A 105 2.28 21.64 6.33
C GLU A 105 3.66 21.08 6.65
N PHE A 106 4.56 21.17 5.69
CA PHE A 106 5.96 20.74 5.79
C PHE A 106 6.88 21.86 5.32
N ASP A 107 8.07 21.88 5.88
CA ASP A 107 9.22 22.48 5.21
C ASP A 107 9.48 21.71 3.91
N ILE A 108 9.87 22.42 2.84
CA ILE A 108 10.08 21.80 1.52
C ILE A 108 11.20 20.75 1.56
N ASP A 109 12.24 20.96 2.36
CA ASP A 109 13.34 20.01 2.46
C ASP A 109 12.93 18.77 3.28
N GLU A 110 12.06 18.93 4.29
CA GLU A 110 11.43 17.80 4.97
C GLU A 110 10.55 16.99 4.01
N PHE A 111 9.74 17.67 3.21
CA PHE A 111 8.90 17.01 2.21
C PHE A 111 9.73 16.23 1.18
N ARG A 112 10.86 16.77 0.72
CA ARG A 112 11.78 16.06 -0.17
C ARG A 112 12.26 14.74 0.44
N ARG A 113 12.67 14.76 1.70
CA ARG A 113 13.09 13.54 2.44
C ARG A 113 11.96 12.53 2.52
N LEU A 114 10.76 12.96 2.87
CA LEU A 114 9.58 12.08 2.91
C LEU A 114 9.29 11.44 1.56
N MET A 115 9.52 12.16 0.46
CA MET A 115 9.30 11.66 -0.90
C MET A 115 10.49 10.86 -1.46
N GLY A 116 11.63 10.82 -0.76
CA GLY A 116 12.84 10.16 -1.22
C GLY A 116 13.48 10.83 -2.44
N VAL A 117 13.47 12.16 -2.47
CA VAL A 117 14.01 12.99 -3.56
C VAL A 117 14.96 14.07 -3.04
N ASP A 118 15.70 13.77 -1.97
CA ASP A 118 16.65 14.70 -1.33
C ASP A 118 17.66 15.26 -2.31
N ASP A 119 18.21 14.38 -3.16
CA ASP A 119 19.26 14.69 -4.11
C ASP A 119 18.73 15.16 -5.47
N LYS A 120 17.38 15.29 -5.61
CA LYS A 120 16.74 15.56 -6.90
C LYS A 120 15.84 16.78 -6.80
N TYR A 121 15.61 17.40 -7.96
CA TYR A 121 14.64 18.50 -8.11
C TYR A 121 14.89 19.64 -7.12
N SER A 122 16.12 20.14 -7.05
CA SER A 122 16.54 21.22 -6.13
C SER A 122 15.67 22.46 -6.25
N GLN A 123 15.21 22.79 -7.47
CA GLN A 123 14.29 23.91 -7.72
C GLN A 123 12.86 23.49 -7.44
N ILE A 124 12.09 24.36 -6.77
CA ILE A 124 10.68 24.12 -6.47
C ILE A 124 9.82 23.89 -7.71
N GLY A 125 10.14 24.54 -8.82
CA GLY A 125 9.46 24.36 -10.10
C GLY A 125 9.56 22.93 -10.63
N GLU A 126 10.75 22.35 -10.55
CA GLU A 126 11.00 20.94 -10.93
C GLU A 126 10.32 19.97 -9.97
N LEU A 127 10.38 20.22 -8.66
CA LEU A 127 9.69 19.42 -7.67
C LEU A 127 8.18 19.38 -7.91
N LYS A 128 7.57 20.55 -8.21
CA LYS A 128 6.16 20.65 -8.59
C LYS A 128 5.88 19.80 -9.82
N LYS A 129 6.53 20.10 -10.92
CA LYS A 129 6.26 19.53 -12.24
C LYS A 129 6.48 18.01 -12.29
N ARG A 130 7.49 17.48 -11.57
CA ARG A 130 7.89 16.08 -11.70
C ARG A 130 7.41 15.18 -10.57
N VAL A 131 7.07 15.75 -9.42
CA VAL A 131 6.70 14.96 -8.23
C VAL A 131 5.29 15.30 -7.78
N ILE A 132 5.00 16.59 -7.49
CA ILE A 132 3.78 16.97 -6.79
C ILE A 132 2.58 16.93 -7.73
N ASP A 133 2.65 17.66 -8.84
CA ASP A 133 1.51 17.82 -9.75
C ASP A 133 1.05 16.49 -10.36
N PRO A 134 1.96 15.60 -10.89
CA PRO A 134 1.56 14.30 -11.39
C PRO A 134 1.02 13.37 -10.31
N ALA A 135 1.55 13.46 -9.08
CA ALA A 135 1.08 12.64 -7.97
C ALA A 135 -0.34 13.06 -7.55
N MET A 136 -0.58 14.36 -7.44
CA MET A 136 -1.90 14.89 -7.11
C MET A 136 -2.95 14.58 -8.18
N GLU A 137 -2.59 14.71 -9.46
CA GLU A 137 -3.47 14.38 -10.58
C GLU A 137 -3.94 12.93 -10.48
N GLN A 138 -3.01 11.98 -10.34
CA GLN A 138 -3.35 10.56 -10.20
C GLN A 138 -4.19 10.27 -8.95
N ILE A 139 -3.86 10.85 -7.80
CA ILE A 139 -4.64 10.65 -6.58
C ILE A 139 -6.06 11.19 -6.77
N ASN A 140 -6.19 12.39 -7.34
CA ASN A 140 -7.48 13.00 -7.58
C ASN A 140 -8.31 12.26 -8.63
N GLU A 141 -7.71 11.61 -9.60
CA GLU A 141 -8.40 10.87 -10.65
C GLU A 141 -8.80 9.47 -10.19
N PHE A 142 -7.85 8.71 -9.65
CA PHE A 142 -7.99 7.26 -9.47
C PHE A 142 -8.33 6.81 -8.06
N THR A 143 -8.34 7.72 -7.07
CA THR A 143 -8.68 7.34 -5.69
C THR A 143 -9.98 7.97 -5.21
N ASP A 144 -10.46 7.52 -4.06
CA ASP A 144 -11.60 8.10 -3.35
C ASP A 144 -11.24 9.32 -2.50
N HIS A 145 -10.05 9.89 -2.70
CA HIS A 145 -9.58 11.06 -1.98
C HIS A 145 -9.37 12.24 -2.91
N GLU A 146 -9.64 13.44 -2.39
CA GLU A 146 -9.31 14.70 -3.03
C GLU A 146 -8.14 15.35 -2.27
N ILE A 147 -7.13 15.79 -3.01
CA ILE A 147 -5.97 16.50 -2.48
C ILE A 147 -5.78 17.83 -3.18
N ARG A 148 -5.44 18.84 -2.40
CA ARG A 148 -5.07 20.19 -2.86
C ARG A 148 -3.76 20.61 -2.23
N VAL A 149 -2.98 21.41 -2.94
CA VAL A 149 -1.69 21.90 -2.47
C VAL A 149 -1.66 23.42 -2.46
N SER A 150 -1.01 23.99 -1.47
CA SER A 150 -0.67 25.41 -1.41
C SER A 150 0.78 25.57 -0.95
N TYR A 151 1.36 26.73 -1.26
CA TYR A 151 2.77 27.00 -0.99
C TYR A 151 2.89 28.31 -0.24
N ARG A 152 3.72 28.31 0.80
CA ARG A 152 4.00 29.52 1.59
C ARG A 152 5.44 29.95 1.42
N LYS A 153 5.64 31.25 1.21
CA LYS A 153 6.96 31.87 1.10
C LYS A 153 7.42 32.41 2.44
N VAL A 154 8.73 32.44 2.61
CA VAL A 154 9.43 33.25 3.60
C VAL A 154 10.36 34.18 2.83
N GLY A 155 10.10 35.47 2.88
CA GLY A 155 10.73 36.41 1.99
C GLY A 155 10.37 36.14 0.53
N ARG A 156 11.39 35.97 -0.32
CA ARG A 156 11.23 35.68 -1.76
C ARG A 156 11.19 34.20 -2.11
N THR A 157 11.50 33.30 -1.15
CA THR A 157 11.67 31.87 -1.38
C THR A 157 10.46 31.09 -0.87
N PHE A 158 10.00 30.11 -1.64
CA PHE A 158 9.04 29.11 -1.16
C PHE A 158 9.71 28.23 -0.11
N ARG A 159 9.15 28.22 1.10
CA ARG A 159 9.71 27.50 2.24
C ARG A 159 8.81 26.36 2.70
N PHE A 160 7.52 26.52 2.58
CA PHE A 160 6.56 25.55 3.08
C PHE A 160 5.60 25.09 2.00
N ILE A 161 5.23 23.82 2.08
CA ILE A 161 4.19 23.17 1.29
C ILE A 161 3.10 22.68 2.23
N ARG A 162 1.84 22.98 1.91
CA ARG A 162 0.68 22.52 2.67
C ARG A 162 -0.22 21.71 1.78
N PHE A 163 -0.58 20.53 2.24
CA PHE A 163 -1.60 19.67 1.64
C PHE A 163 -2.90 19.79 2.44
N SER A 164 -4.02 19.88 1.74
CA SER A 164 -5.37 19.75 2.26
C SER A 164 -6.02 18.58 1.55
N PHE A 165 -6.64 17.67 2.28
CA PHE A 165 -7.14 16.42 1.72
C PHE A 165 -8.38 15.93 2.47
N ASN A 166 -9.31 15.33 1.71
CA ASN A 166 -10.55 14.77 2.21
C ASN A 166 -10.94 13.53 1.43
N VAL A 167 -11.82 12.72 1.99
CA VAL A 167 -12.51 11.68 1.25
C VAL A 167 -13.54 12.36 0.33
N LYS A 168 -13.57 11.97 -0.93
CA LYS A 168 -14.59 12.44 -1.87
C LYS A 168 -15.97 11.97 -1.41
N ASP A 169 -16.95 12.88 -1.36
CA ASP A 169 -18.34 12.49 -1.22
C ASP A 169 -18.73 11.69 -2.47
N ARG A 170 -18.80 10.38 -2.34
CA ARG A 170 -19.40 9.56 -3.39
C ARG A 170 -20.87 9.89 -3.42
N GLU A 171 -21.32 10.62 -4.43
CA GLU A 171 -22.73 10.54 -4.82
C GLU A 171 -23.08 9.06 -4.91
N LYS A 172 -24.07 8.62 -4.12
CA LYS A 172 -24.60 7.25 -4.19
C LYS A 172 -24.85 6.96 -5.67
N PRO A 173 -24.32 5.86 -6.23
CA PRO A 173 -24.61 5.53 -7.61
C PRO A 173 -26.11 5.53 -7.77
N LYS A 174 -26.66 6.37 -8.68
CA LYS A 174 -28.05 6.33 -9.08
C LYS A 174 -28.33 4.88 -9.42
N ALA A 175 -29.26 4.25 -8.68
CA ALA A 175 -29.71 2.92 -8.96
C ALA A 175 -30.12 2.87 -10.43
N ILE A 176 -29.38 2.10 -11.23
CA ILE A 176 -29.79 1.76 -12.58
C ILE A 176 -31.01 0.86 -12.38
N GLU A 177 -32.19 1.40 -12.63
CA GLU A 177 -33.42 0.61 -12.71
C GLU A 177 -33.25 -0.42 -13.84
N THR A 178 -32.71 -1.58 -13.50
CA THR A 178 -32.76 -2.73 -14.38
C THR A 178 -34.15 -3.29 -14.39
N THR A 179 -34.95 -2.87 -15.37
CA THR A 179 -36.16 -3.59 -15.79
C THR A 179 -35.73 -4.94 -16.37
N THR A 180 -35.59 -5.94 -15.52
CA THR A 180 -35.44 -7.33 -15.96
C THR A 180 -36.73 -8.09 -15.68
N LYS A 181 -37.39 -8.47 -16.77
CA LYS A 181 -38.45 -9.49 -16.77
C LYS A 181 -37.88 -10.84 -16.27
N PRO A 182 -38.64 -11.63 -15.52
CA PRO A 182 -38.13 -12.89 -14.98
C PRO A 182 -37.99 -13.96 -16.08
N SER A 183 -36.76 -14.41 -16.34
CA SER A 183 -36.52 -15.61 -17.13
C SER A 183 -36.32 -16.82 -16.21
N LYS A 184 -36.89 -17.95 -16.65
CA LYS A 184 -37.07 -19.20 -15.92
C LYS A 184 -35.76 -19.83 -15.45
N ARG A 185 -35.77 -20.30 -14.19
CA ARG A 185 -34.78 -21.10 -13.52
C ARG A 185 -34.35 -22.32 -14.33
N SER A 186 -33.00 -22.48 -14.52
CA SER A 186 -32.40 -23.80 -14.67
C SER A 186 -31.57 -24.09 -13.41
N LYS A 187 -31.84 -25.25 -12.80
CA LYS A 187 -31.14 -25.77 -11.64
C LYS A 187 -29.75 -26.22 -12.09
N THR A 188 -28.70 -25.60 -11.61
CA THR A 188 -27.33 -26.14 -11.69
C THR A 188 -26.84 -26.40 -10.28
N GLN A 189 -26.38 -27.64 -10.10
CA GLN A 189 -25.98 -28.23 -8.83
C GLN A 189 -24.81 -27.47 -8.22
N ASN A 190 -24.92 -27.15 -6.92
CA ASN A 190 -23.84 -26.70 -6.08
C ASN A 190 -22.81 -27.83 -5.91
N ARG A 191 -21.60 -27.60 -6.42
CA ARG A 191 -20.41 -28.36 -6.07
C ARG A 191 -19.74 -27.64 -4.90
N PRO A 192 -19.42 -28.28 -3.78
CA PRO A 192 -18.75 -27.61 -2.66
C PRO A 192 -17.32 -27.24 -3.06
N LEU A 193 -16.93 -26.01 -2.71
CA LEU A 193 -15.53 -25.54 -2.82
C LEU A 193 -14.68 -26.46 -1.93
N SER A 194 -13.59 -26.97 -2.51
CA SER A 194 -12.55 -27.70 -1.81
C SER A 194 -11.96 -26.85 -0.67
N GLU A 195 -11.80 -27.43 0.50
CA GLU A 195 -11.19 -26.80 1.67
C GLU A 195 -9.81 -26.25 1.33
N PRO A 196 -9.40 -25.09 1.91
CA PRO A 196 -8.06 -24.56 1.72
C PRO A 196 -7.04 -25.52 2.33
N PHE A 197 -5.95 -25.75 1.61
CA PHE A 197 -4.79 -26.54 2.01
C PHE A 197 -4.27 -26.07 3.37
N ARG A 198 -4.40 -26.90 4.42
CA ARG A 198 -3.78 -26.69 5.73
C ARG A 198 -2.38 -27.28 5.71
N ASP A 199 -1.39 -26.43 5.79
CA ASP A 199 0.00 -26.84 6.05
C ASP A 199 0.08 -27.35 7.50
N PRO A 200 0.54 -28.60 7.75
CA PRO A 200 0.64 -29.15 9.11
C PRO A 200 1.64 -28.44 10.02
N ASN A 201 2.44 -27.50 9.50
CA ASN A 201 3.39 -26.67 10.26
C ASN A 201 2.91 -25.24 10.50
N THR A 202 1.68 -24.89 10.17
CA THR A 202 1.13 -23.58 10.50
C THR A 202 0.70 -23.59 11.97
N LEU A 203 1.47 -22.94 12.82
CA LEU A 203 1.07 -22.60 14.18
C LEU A 203 -0.16 -21.69 14.11
N ASP A 204 -1.31 -22.20 14.57
CA ASP A 204 -2.54 -21.43 14.75
C ASP A 204 -2.31 -20.41 15.87
N LEU A 205 -1.98 -19.18 15.51
CA LEU A 205 -1.78 -18.04 16.44
C LEU A 205 -3.10 -17.52 17.04
N PHE A 206 -4.24 -18.16 16.78
CA PHE A 206 -5.56 -17.67 17.20
C PHE A 206 -6.32 -18.55 18.20
N THR A 207 -5.76 -19.68 18.64
CA THR A 207 -6.38 -20.47 19.71
C THR A 207 -5.47 -20.55 20.93
N GLY A 208 -5.25 -19.41 21.58
CA GLY A 208 -4.74 -19.37 22.95
C GLY A 208 -5.87 -19.63 23.94
N SER A 209 -6.33 -20.87 24.05
CA SER A 209 -7.09 -21.34 25.21
C SER A 209 -6.10 -21.61 26.34
N MET A 210 -6.12 -20.75 27.36
CA MET A 210 -5.51 -21.03 28.66
C MET A 210 -6.39 -22.06 29.37
N ASP A 211 -6.02 -23.29 29.28
CA ASP A 211 -6.48 -24.27 30.26
C ASP A 211 -5.51 -24.31 31.44
N ASN A 212 -5.97 -23.70 32.52
CA ASN A 212 -5.45 -23.87 33.86
C ASN A 212 -5.72 -25.31 34.28
N GLU A 213 -4.69 -26.11 34.53
CA GLU A 213 -4.80 -27.29 35.40
C GLU A 213 -3.77 -27.24 36.52
N LYS A 214 -4.36 -27.35 37.70
CA LYS A 214 -3.98 -27.66 39.07
C LYS A 214 -2.54 -28.09 39.37
#